data_cb3ba02a882df1167e06157a41d2b3b5
#
_entry.id   cb3ba02a882df1167e06157a41d2b3b5
#
_cell.length_a   1.000
_cell.length_b   1.000
_cell.length_c   1.000
_cell.angle_alpha   90.00
_cell.angle_beta   90.00
_cell.angle_gamma   90.00
#
_symmetry.space_group_name_H-M   'P 1'
#
loop_
_entity.id
_entity.type
_entity.pdbx_description
1 polymer ?
#
loop_
_entity_poly.entity_id
_entity_poly.type
_entity_poly.pdbx_seq_one_letter_code
_entity_poly.pdbx_strand_id
1 'polypeptide(L)'
;LRLDPLTAHSTGRKSTAFLVTVDAREGTTTGISAEERALTARLLSDLEARPEDFLRPGHLFPLEACEGGVLVRAGHTEATVDLVRLAGLPAAGLCCGVMNDDGTMARLPDLIAFAKRHGLKFVAVKDLIAWRCAREKLVEKRVEVNLPTDFGLFCVHAYRSKLQDDDAHTHVALVKGDISGPDTVL
;
A
#
# COMPACT_ATOMS: atom_id res chain seq x y z
N LEU A 1 -17.45 -3.66 -1.19
CA LEU A 1 -18.35 -2.53 -0.86
C LEU A 1 -18.94 -1.84 -2.09
N ARG A 2 -18.52 -2.18 -3.31
CA ARG A 2 -18.96 -1.56 -4.58
C ARG A 2 -18.79 -0.04 -4.55
N LEU A 3 -17.57 0.42 -4.27
CA LEU A 3 -17.20 1.84 -4.29
C LEU A 3 -16.63 2.16 -5.67
N ASP A 4 -17.42 2.80 -6.51
CA ASP A 4 -16.99 3.18 -7.86
C ASP A 4 -15.97 4.33 -7.82
N PRO A 5 -15.12 4.47 -8.86
CA PRO A 5 -14.26 5.63 -9.00
C PRO A 5 -15.05 6.94 -8.97
N LEU A 6 -14.53 7.94 -8.23
CA LEU A 6 -15.17 9.25 -8.11
C LEU A 6 -15.26 9.96 -9.46
N THR A 7 -14.36 9.70 -10.38
CA THR A 7 -14.32 10.27 -11.72
C THR A 7 -13.84 9.23 -12.73
N ALA A 8 -14.42 9.27 -13.94
CA ALA A 8 -14.01 8.41 -15.05
C ALA A 8 -12.55 8.69 -15.49
N HIS A 9 -12.09 9.93 -15.36
CA HIS A 9 -10.74 10.34 -15.73
C HIS A 9 -10.13 11.19 -14.62
N SER A 10 -9.10 10.67 -13.97
CA SER A 10 -8.36 11.43 -12.97
C SER A 10 -7.38 12.39 -13.63
N THR A 11 -7.48 13.68 -13.29
CA THR A 11 -6.53 14.73 -13.69
C THR A 11 -5.52 15.02 -12.57
N GLY A 12 -5.56 14.26 -11.49
CA GLY A 12 -4.69 14.45 -10.33
C GLY A 12 -3.23 14.13 -10.64
N ARG A 13 -2.32 15.02 -10.24
CA ARG A 13 -0.86 14.86 -10.48
C ARG A 13 -0.26 13.58 -9.89
N LYS A 14 -0.89 12.99 -8.88
CA LYS A 14 -0.37 11.82 -8.14
C LYS A 14 -1.15 10.53 -8.41
N SER A 15 -2.07 10.53 -9.37
CA SER A 15 -2.89 9.36 -9.73
C SER A 15 -3.52 8.63 -8.53
N THR A 16 -3.95 9.40 -7.52
CA THR A 16 -4.64 8.83 -6.36
C THR A 16 -6.04 8.39 -6.77
N ALA A 17 -6.37 7.13 -6.54
CA ALA A 17 -7.68 6.57 -6.86
C ALA A 17 -8.70 6.97 -5.79
N PHE A 18 -9.38 8.10 -6.01
CA PHE A 18 -10.54 8.50 -5.21
C PHE A 18 -11.76 7.71 -5.63
N LEU A 19 -12.48 7.20 -4.64
CA LEU A 19 -13.74 6.49 -4.82
C LEU A 19 -14.91 7.39 -4.42
N VAL A 20 -16.12 6.97 -4.77
CA VAL A 20 -17.35 7.66 -4.37
C VAL A 20 -17.39 7.87 -2.87
N THR A 21 -17.78 9.08 -2.44
CA THR A 21 -17.84 9.43 -1.02
C THR A 21 -18.99 8.72 -0.33
N VAL A 22 -18.80 8.40 0.95
CA VAL A 22 -19.77 7.62 1.73
C VAL A 22 -19.93 8.16 3.14
N ASP A 23 -21.10 7.86 3.71
CA ASP A 23 -21.39 7.92 5.15
C ASP A 23 -22.05 6.60 5.58
N ALA A 24 -21.92 6.23 6.85
CA ALA A 24 -22.71 5.13 7.39
C ALA A 24 -24.20 5.48 7.31
N ARG A 25 -25.03 4.52 6.90
CA ARG A 25 -26.49 4.72 6.80
C ARG A 25 -27.15 4.80 8.18
N GLU A 26 -26.72 3.94 9.08
CA GLU A 26 -27.25 3.82 10.43
C GLU A 26 -26.36 4.60 11.41
N GLY A 27 -26.97 5.28 12.38
CA GLY A 27 -26.26 6.00 13.47
C GLY A 27 -25.64 7.33 13.04
N THR A 28 -25.97 7.85 11.85
CA THR A 28 -25.55 9.19 11.40
C THR A 28 -26.76 10.09 11.17
N THR A 29 -26.55 11.40 11.32
CA THR A 29 -27.51 12.45 10.94
C THR A 29 -27.04 13.13 9.67
N THR A 30 -26.07 14.07 9.76
CA THR A 30 -25.45 14.72 8.61
C THR A 30 -24.20 13.98 8.10
N GLY A 31 -23.60 13.09 8.87
CA GLY A 31 -22.38 12.37 8.52
C GLY A 31 -21.08 13.15 8.76
N ILE A 32 -21.15 14.46 9.07
CA ILE A 32 -19.96 15.33 9.09
C ILE A 32 -19.24 15.42 10.45
N SER A 33 -19.94 15.13 11.54
CA SER A 33 -19.32 15.20 12.87
C SER A 33 -18.15 14.21 13.01
N ALA A 34 -17.21 14.49 13.92
CA ALA A 34 -16.07 13.59 14.16
C ALA A 34 -16.54 12.19 14.58
N GLU A 35 -17.60 12.10 15.37
CA GLU A 35 -18.19 10.84 15.83
C GLU A 35 -18.80 10.03 14.65
N GLU A 36 -19.60 10.67 13.81
CA GLU A 36 -20.25 10.05 12.67
C GLU A 36 -19.22 9.61 11.62
N ARG A 37 -18.19 10.43 11.38
CA ARG A 37 -17.08 10.04 10.48
C ARG A 37 -16.27 8.88 11.06
N ALA A 38 -16.06 8.82 12.37
CA ALA A 38 -15.43 7.68 13.01
C ALA A 38 -16.28 6.41 12.90
N LEU A 39 -17.61 6.53 13.01
CA LEU A 39 -18.53 5.43 12.78
C LEU A 39 -18.42 4.91 11.33
N THR A 40 -18.48 5.80 10.36
CA THR A 40 -18.31 5.46 8.93
C THR A 40 -16.96 4.79 8.66
N ALA A 41 -15.86 5.31 9.26
CA ALA A 41 -14.53 4.73 9.10
C ALA A 41 -14.44 3.30 9.70
N ARG A 42 -15.04 3.07 10.86
CA ARG A 42 -15.12 1.72 11.44
C ARG A 42 -15.91 0.77 10.55
N LEU A 43 -17.04 1.20 10.04
CA LEU A 43 -17.86 0.39 9.14
C LEU A 43 -17.14 0.07 7.82
N LEU A 44 -16.34 1.00 7.27
CA LEU A 44 -15.50 0.76 6.08
C LEU A 44 -14.41 -0.30 6.32
N SER A 45 -14.00 -0.51 7.57
CA SER A 45 -13.01 -1.54 7.95
C SER A 45 -13.64 -2.88 8.35
N ASP A 46 -14.96 -2.95 8.46
CA ASP A 46 -15.68 -4.16 8.80
C ASP A 46 -15.81 -5.08 7.57
N LEU A 47 -15.35 -6.32 7.72
CA LEU A 47 -15.40 -7.32 6.64
C LEU A 47 -16.81 -7.81 6.34
N GLU A 48 -17.73 -7.66 7.29
CA GLU A 48 -19.15 -8.04 7.14
C GLU A 48 -20.00 -6.89 6.57
N ALA A 49 -19.45 -5.69 6.44
CA ALA A 49 -20.17 -4.54 5.89
C ALA A 49 -20.60 -4.76 4.43
N ARG A 50 -21.77 -4.31 4.12
CA ARG A 50 -22.42 -4.44 2.81
C ARG A 50 -22.56 -3.10 2.10
N PRO A 51 -22.71 -3.06 0.78
CA PRO A 51 -22.93 -1.82 0.04
C PRO A 51 -24.13 -1.01 0.54
N GLU A 52 -25.17 -1.69 1.03
CA GLU A 52 -26.42 -1.10 1.53
C GLU A 52 -26.26 -0.36 2.86
N ASP A 53 -25.20 -0.65 3.60
CA ASP A 53 -24.90 -0.02 4.89
C ASP A 53 -24.37 1.40 4.76
N PHE A 54 -24.14 1.85 3.52
CA PHE A 54 -23.58 3.17 3.21
C PHE A 54 -24.54 4.05 2.41
N LEU A 55 -24.57 5.32 2.75
CA LEU A 55 -25.14 6.41 1.94
C LEU A 55 -24.09 6.89 0.92
N ARG A 56 -24.52 7.26 -0.27
CA ARG A 56 -23.72 7.84 -1.35
C ARG A 56 -24.48 8.98 -2.00
N PRO A 57 -23.92 10.18 -2.13
CA PRO A 57 -22.62 10.61 -1.61
C PRO A 57 -22.61 10.76 -0.09
N GLY A 58 -21.42 10.87 0.49
CA GLY A 58 -21.20 11.14 1.91
C GLY A 58 -20.01 12.08 2.15
N HIS A 59 -19.46 12.08 3.37
CA HIS A 59 -18.42 13.01 3.80
C HIS A 59 -17.04 12.36 3.98
N LEU A 60 -16.95 11.02 3.98
CA LEU A 60 -15.67 10.33 3.89
C LEU A 60 -15.31 10.06 2.43
N PHE A 61 -14.04 10.28 2.10
CA PHE A 61 -13.46 10.05 0.79
C PHE A 61 -12.59 8.78 0.83
N PRO A 62 -13.11 7.61 0.47
CA PRO A 62 -12.30 6.42 0.37
C PRO A 62 -11.26 6.57 -0.75
N LEU A 63 -10.06 6.04 -0.49
CA LEU A 63 -8.96 5.98 -1.44
C LEU A 63 -8.57 4.52 -1.62
N GLU A 64 -8.40 4.09 -2.86
CA GLU A 64 -7.89 2.77 -3.16
C GLU A 64 -6.35 2.78 -3.16
N ALA A 65 -5.74 1.89 -2.37
CA ALA A 65 -4.30 1.68 -2.38
C ALA A 65 -3.92 0.74 -3.52
N CYS A 66 -2.76 1.00 -4.15
CA CYS A 66 -2.21 0.09 -5.15
C CYS A 66 -1.90 -1.27 -4.53
N GLU A 67 -2.19 -2.35 -5.24
CA GLU A 67 -1.72 -3.67 -4.88
C GLU A 67 -0.17 -3.68 -4.84
N GLY A 68 0.42 -4.38 -3.84
CA GLY A 68 1.85 -4.28 -3.55
C GLY A 68 2.24 -3.12 -2.62
N GLY A 69 1.33 -2.18 -2.35
CA GLY A 69 1.52 -1.11 -1.35
C GLY A 69 2.65 -0.15 -1.70
N VAL A 70 3.42 0.27 -0.68
CA VAL A 70 4.52 1.25 -0.85
C VAL A 70 5.64 0.77 -1.76
N LEU A 71 5.73 -0.52 -2.05
CA LEU A 71 6.72 -1.08 -2.97
C LEU A 71 6.37 -0.83 -4.43
N VAL A 72 5.10 -0.59 -4.74
CA VAL A 72 4.61 -0.23 -6.08
C VAL A 72 4.40 1.28 -6.20
N ARG A 73 3.78 1.89 -5.20
CA ARG A 73 3.52 3.33 -5.15
C ARG A 73 3.90 3.90 -3.78
N ALA A 74 4.93 4.73 -3.74
CA ALA A 74 5.45 5.36 -2.51
C ALA A 74 4.52 6.48 -2.00
N GLY A 75 3.23 6.16 -1.79
CA GLY A 75 2.19 7.09 -1.34
C GLY A 75 1.78 6.89 0.12
N HIS A 76 1.18 7.92 0.72
CA HIS A 76 0.64 7.83 2.09
C HIS A 76 -0.56 6.88 2.18
N THR A 77 -1.35 6.77 1.09
CA THR A 77 -2.46 5.80 0.98
C THR A 77 -1.95 4.38 1.16
N GLU A 78 -0.92 4.02 0.39
CA GLU A 78 -0.27 2.71 0.44
C GLU A 78 0.39 2.47 1.80
N ALA A 79 1.10 3.49 2.32
CA ALA A 79 1.74 3.40 3.64
C ALA A 79 0.71 3.16 4.76
N THR A 80 -0.45 3.79 4.68
CA THR A 80 -1.54 3.58 5.65
C THR A 80 -2.01 2.13 5.64
N VAL A 81 -2.29 1.59 4.46
CA VAL A 81 -2.76 0.20 4.30
C VAL A 81 -1.68 -0.80 4.70
N ASP A 82 -0.42 -0.56 4.32
CA ASP A 82 0.70 -1.42 4.69
C ASP A 82 0.89 -1.47 6.21
N LEU A 83 0.86 -0.33 6.89
CA LEU A 83 1.03 -0.26 8.34
C LEU A 83 -0.08 -1.00 9.09
N VAL A 84 -1.35 -0.87 8.67
CA VAL A 84 -2.45 -1.61 9.32
C VAL A 84 -2.36 -3.10 9.05
N ARG A 85 -1.97 -3.54 7.84
CA ARG A 85 -1.71 -4.95 7.53
C ARG A 85 -0.57 -5.52 8.37
N LEU A 86 0.53 -4.80 8.49
CA LEU A 86 1.68 -5.20 9.32
C LEU A 86 1.32 -5.28 10.81
N ALA A 87 0.33 -4.51 11.25
CA ALA A 87 -0.22 -4.59 12.61
C ALA A 87 -1.23 -5.75 12.80
N GLY A 88 -1.52 -6.54 11.75
CA GLY A 88 -2.50 -7.63 11.81
C GLY A 88 -3.96 -7.16 11.83
N LEU A 89 -4.23 -5.93 11.38
CA LEU A 89 -5.56 -5.33 11.31
C LEU A 89 -6.16 -5.46 9.90
N PRO A 90 -7.49 -5.27 9.75
CA PRO A 90 -8.13 -5.17 8.45
C PRO A 90 -7.45 -4.11 7.57
N ALA A 91 -7.36 -4.36 6.26
CA ALA A 91 -6.63 -3.53 5.31
C ALA A 91 -7.33 -2.19 4.99
N ALA A 92 -7.77 -1.49 6.02
CA ALA A 92 -8.37 -0.17 5.94
C ALA A 92 -7.81 0.72 7.06
N GLY A 93 -7.47 1.95 6.74
CA GLY A 93 -6.92 2.90 7.70
C GLY A 93 -7.33 4.32 7.37
N LEU A 94 -7.34 5.18 8.38
CA LEU A 94 -7.63 6.60 8.23
C LEU A 94 -6.32 7.37 8.12
N CYS A 95 -6.21 8.25 7.13
CA CYS A 95 -5.09 9.18 7.03
C CYS A 95 -5.61 10.63 6.96
N CYS A 96 -4.85 11.54 7.55
CA CYS A 96 -5.19 12.96 7.60
C CYS A 96 -3.91 13.80 7.47
N GLY A 97 -3.97 14.84 6.63
CA GLY A 97 -2.92 15.86 6.59
C GLY A 97 -2.92 16.72 7.85
N VAL A 98 -1.75 16.97 8.40
CA VAL A 98 -1.60 17.87 9.56
C VAL A 98 -1.42 19.31 9.08
N MET A 99 -2.25 20.22 9.58
CA MET A 99 -2.15 21.66 9.33
C MET A 99 -1.58 22.37 10.56
N ASN A 100 -0.85 23.45 10.32
CA ASN A 100 -0.46 24.42 11.33
C ASN A 100 -1.64 25.31 11.73
N ASP A 101 -1.55 25.99 12.86
CA ASP A 101 -2.62 26.88 13.37
C ASP A 101 -2.90 28.06 12.43
N ASP A 102 -1.93 28.45 11.61
CA ASP A 102 -2.07 29.50 10.57
C ASP A 102 -2.75 29.00 9.27
N GLY A 103 -3.15 27.72 9.20
CA GLY A 103 -3.80 27.11 8.06
C GLY A 103 -2.83 26.57 6.99
N THR A 104 -1.52 26.74 7.14
CA THR A 104 -0.54 26.12 6.26
C THR A 104 -0.36 24.62 6.55
N MET A 105 0.11 23.86 5.55
CA MET A 105 0.39 22.44 5.80
C MET A 105 1.70 22.27 6.57
N ALA A 106 1.64 21.52 7.67
CA ALA A 106 2.81 21.17 8.47
C ALA A 106 3.87 20.44 7.63
N ARG A 107 5.13 20.83 7.82
CA ARG A 107 6.30 20.25 7.15
C ARG A 107 7.13 19.46 8.16
N LEU A 108 8.20 18.83 7.70
CA LEU A 108 9.00 17.91 8.50
C LEU A 108 9.39 18.46 9.89
N PRO A 109 9.88 19.71 10.04
CA PRO A 109 10.20 20.25 11.37
C PRO A 109 8.96 20.34 12.28
N ASP A 110 7.83 20.82 11.74
CA ASP A 110 6.56 20.97 12.46
C ASP A 110 6.02 19.62 12.89
N LEU A 111 6.07 18.63 11.98
CA LEU A 111 5.61 17.26 12.23
C LEU A 111 6.43 16.55 13.31
N ILE A 112 7.75 16.77 13.37
CA ILE A 112 8.60 16.22 14.43
C ILE A 112 8.21 16.83 15.78
N ALA A 113 7.98 18.16 15.83
CA ALA A 113 7.53 18.85 17.04
C ALA A 113 6.14 18.38 17.48
N PHE A 114 5.22 18.23 16.52
CA PHE A 114 3.87 17.72 16.73
C PHE A 114 3.89 16.29 17.30
N ALA A 115 4.65 15.39 16.67
CA ALA A 115 4.77 14.00 17.11
C ALA A 115 5.31 13.91 18.55
N LYS A 116 6.35 14.71 18.89
CA LYS A 116 6.89 14.78 20.25
C LYS A 116 5.85 15.29 21.27
N ARG A 117 5.13 16.36 20.92
CA ARG A 117 4.11 16.97 21.77
C ARG A 117 2.99 15.98 22.13
N HIS A 118 2.59 15.17 21.16
CA HIS A 118 1.45 14.25 21.30
C HIS A 118 1.85 12.79 21.57
N GLY A 119 3.14 12.50 21.78
CA GLY A 119 3.62 11.14 22.02
C GLY A 119 3.38 10.17 20.85
N LEU A 120 3.36 10.68 19.62
CA LEU A 120 3.08 9.90 18.42
C LEU A 120 4.36 9.30 17.86
N LYS A 121 4.23 8.12 17.24
CA LYS A 121 5.31 7.53 16.46
C LYS A 121 5.47 8.28 15.14
N PHE A 122 6.71 8.37 14.67
CA PHE A 122 7.06 9.04 13.43
C PHE A 122 7.82 8.06 12.53
N VAL A 123 7.36 7.90 11.30
CA VAL A 123 7.97 7.02 10.31
C VAL A 123 7.95 7.69 8.94
N ALA A 124 9.00 7.50 8.14
CA ALA A 124 9.00 7.95 6.76
C ALA A 124 8.64 6.78 5.82
N VAL A 125 7.94 7.08 4.72
CA VAL A 125 7.57 6.07 3.71
C VAL A 125 8.80 5.35 3.16
N LYS A 126 9.94 6.05 2.97
CA LYS A 126 11.20 5.45 2.54
C LYS A 126 11.71 4.36 3.50
N ASP A 127 11.51 4.55 4.80
CA ASP A 127 11.98 3.61 5.81
C ASP A 127 11.06 2.36 5.84
N LEU A 128 9.77 2.55 5.61
CA LEU A 128 8.83 1.45 5.43
C LEU A 128 9.16 0.63 4.17
N ILE A 129 9.50 1.28 3.05
CA ILE A 129 9.96 0.61 1.83
C ILE A 129 11.21 -0.23 2.13
N ALA A 130 12.24 0.37 2.72
CA ALA A 130 13.48 -0.32 3.07
C ALA A 130 13.23 -1.52 4.00
N TRP A 131 12.35 -1.34 4.99
CA TRP A 131 11.97 -2.38 5.94
C TRP A 131 11.27 -3.57 5.25
N ARG A 132 10.31 -3.30 4.33
CA ARG A 132 9.61 -4.33 3.56
C ARG A 132 10.56 -5.05 2.60
N CYS A 133 11.40 -4.31 1.84
CA CYS A 133 12.39 -4.90 0.94
C CYS A 133 13.36 -5.86 1.66
N ALA A 134 13.75 -5.53 2.90
CA ALA A 134 14.68 -6.37 3.67
C ALA A 134 14.05 -7.65 4.25
N ARG A 135 12.72 -7.73 4.35
CA ARG A 135 12.00 -8.81 5.05
C ARG A 135 11.09 -9.64 4.16
N GLU A 136 10.60 -9.07 3.07
CA GLU A 136 9.67 -9.74 2.17
C GLU A 136 10.41 -10.41 1.02
N LYS A 137 10.03 -11.65 0.70
CA LYS A 137 10.51 -12.32 -0.51
C LYS A 137 9.68 -11.83 -1.70
N LEU A 138 10.22 -10.85 -2.43
CA LEU A 138 9.55 -10.13 -3.50
C LEU A 138 9.57 -10.85 -4.85
N VAL A 139 10.32 -11.94 -4.95
CA VAL A 139 10.44 -12.75 -6.17
C VAL A 139 10.05 -14.19 -5.91
N GLU A 140 9.51 -14.84 -6.92
CA GLU A 140 9.11 -16.24 -6.94
C GLU A 140 9.81 -16.97 -8.07
N LYS A 141 10.48 -18.08 -7.75
CA LYS A 141 11.05 -18.95 -8.77
C LYS A 141 9.93 -19.73 -9.47
N ARG A 142 9.81 -19.62 -10.77
CA ARG A 142 8.78 -20.26 -11.60
C ARG A 142 9.28 -21.51 -12.29
N VAL A 143 10.49 -21.46 -12.83
CA VAL A 143 11.05 -22.52 -13.66
C VAL A 143 12.50 -22.74 -13.31
N GLU A 144 12.92 -24.00 -13.36
CA GLU A 144 14.30 -24.43 -13.29
C GLU A 144 14.53 -25.50 -14.37
N VAL A 145 15.45 -25.25 -15.28
CA VAL A 145 15.75 -26.16 -16.38
C VAL A 145 17.24 -26.20 -16.67
N ASN A 146 17.73 -27.34 -17.10
CA ASN A 146 19.10 -27.49 -17.58
C ASN A 146 19.19 -27.05 -19.04
N LEU A 147 20.14 -26.16 -19.34
CA LEU A 147 20.41 -25.63 -20.67
C LEU A 147 21.81 -26.05 -21.10
N PRO A 148 21.94 -27.06 -22.01
CA PRO A 148 23.22 -27.36 -22.61
C PRO A 148 23.59 -26.26 -23.62
N THR A 149 24.86 -25.84 -23.56
CA THR A 149 25.42 -24.80 -24.44
C THR A 149 26.83 -25.22 -24.89
N ASP A 150 27.39 -24.55 -25.88
CA ASP A 150 28.80 -24.73 -26.31
C ASP A 150 29.80 -24.42 -25.18
N PHE A 151 29.39 -23.67 -24.17
CA PHE A 151 30.18 -23.30 -23.01
C PHE A 151 30.00 -24.23 -21.79
N GLY A 152 29.20 -25.32 -21.97
CA GLY A 152 28.87 -26.30 -20.95
C GLY A 152 27.41 -26.26 -20.50
N LEU A 153 27.10 -27.04 -19.48
CA LEU A 153 25.76 -27.15 -18.93
C LEU A 153 25.48 -26.02 -17.94
N PHE A 154 24.44 -25.25 -18.17
CA PHE A 154 23.91 -24.23 -17.27
C PHE A 154 22.58 -24.69 -16.67
N CYS A 155 22.30 -24.25 -15.45
CA CYS A 155 20.97 -24.30 -14.85
C CYS A 155 20.32 -22.92 -15.02
N VAL A 156 19.17 -22.87 -15.66
CA VAL A 156 18.38 -21.64 -15.89
C VAL A 156 17.32 -21.57 -14.83
N HIS A 157 17.30 -20.46 -14.08
CA HIS A 157 16.26 -20.17 -13.12
C HIS A 157 15.46 -18.95 -13.61
N ALA A 158 14.16 -19.11 -13.84
CA ALA A 158 13.27 -18.00 -14.13
C ALA A 158 12.52 -17.55 -12.87
N TYR A 159 12.55 -16.24 -12.62
CA TYR A 159 11.90 -15.61 -11.49
C TYR A 159 10.89 -14.58 -11.96
N ARG A 160 9.76 -14.50 -11.23
CA ARG A 160 8.72 -13.48 -11.41
C ARG A 160 8.67 -12.57 -10.20
N SER A 161 8.43 -11.28 -10.42
CA SER A 161 8.10 -10.34 -9.34
C SER A 161 6.72 -10.68 -8.75
N LYS A 162 6.60 -10.60 -7.43
CA LYS A 162 5.31 -10.69 -6.73
C LYS A 162 4.56 -9.35 -6.68
N LEU A 163 5.20 -8.27 -7.08
CA LEU A 163 4.67 -6.91 -7.01
C LEU A 163 3.96 -6.48 -8.29
N GLN A 164 4.19 -7.20 -9.40
CA GLN A 164 3.62 -6.89 -10.70
C GLN A 164 3.02 -8.17 -11.27
N ASP A 165 1.76 -8.11 -11.63
CA ASP A 165 1.04 -9.24 -12.25
C ASP A 165 1.28 -9.29 -13.78
N ASP A 166 2.50 -8.97 -14.19
CA ASP A 166 2.92 -8.82 -15.57
C ASP A 166 3.97 -9.89 -15.91
N ASP A 167 3.62 -10.81 -16.79
CA ASP A 167 4.53 -11.83 -17.34
C ASP A 167 5.67 -11.22 -18.17
N ALA A 168 5.59 -9.94 -18.54
CA ALA A 168 6.63 -9.23 -19.29
C ALA A 168 7.93 -9.02 -18.49
N HIS A 169 7.90 -9.13 -17.16
CA HIS A 169 9.05 -8.93 -16.30
C HIS A 169 9.56 -10.22 -15.65
N THR A 170 9.91 -11.20 -16.50
CA THR A 170 10.58 -12.41 -16.03
C THR A 170 12.09 -12.18 -15.97
N HIS A 171 12.66 -12.35 -14.78
CA HIS A 171 14.11 -12.31 -14.58
C HIS A 171 14.69 -13.70 -14.75
N VAL A 172 15.80 -13.82 -15.47
CA VAL A 172 16.46 -15.09 -15.73
C VAL A 172 17.86 -15.07 -15.14
N ALA A 173 18.17 -16.09 -14.33
CA ALA A 173 19.52 -16.34 -13.82
C ALA A 173 20.08 -17.60 -14.50
N LEU A 174 21.29 -17.51 -15.05
CA LEU A 174 22.05 -18.61 -15.62
C LEU A 174 23.15 -19.00 -14.62
N VAL A 175 23.08 -20.21 -14.11
CA VAL A 175 24.03 -20.72 -13.10
C VAL A 175 24.84 -21.84 -13.70
N LYS A 176 26.18 -21.78 -13.56
CA LYS A 176 27.09 -22.87 -13.92
C LYS A 176 27.85 -23.33 -12.69
N GLY A 177 27.72 -24.63 -12.37
CA GLY A 177 28.36 -25.23 -11.20
C GLY A 177 27.56 -24.99 -9.91
N ASP A 178 28.20 -25.27 -8.77
CA ASP A 178 27.61 -25.11 -7.45
C ASP A 178 27.90 -23.69 -6.91
N ILE A 179 26.84 -22.94 -6.59
CA ILE A 179 26.91 -21.59 -6.06
C ILE A 179 26.55 -21.54 -4.55
N SER A 180 26.47 -22.67 -3.89
CA SER A 180 26.12 -22.72 -2.45
C SER A 180 27.28 -22.43 -1.50
N GLY A 181 28.50 -22.30 -2.02
CA GLY A 181 29.70 -22.06 -1.23
C GLY A 181 29.84 -20.60 -0.74
N PRO A 182 30.58 -20.39 0.36
CA PRO A 182 30.77 -19.05 0.94
C PRO A 182 31.58 -18.10 0.03
N ASP A 183 32.34 -18.65 -0.91
CA ASP A 183 33.21 -17.89 -1.84
C ASP A 183 32.56 -17.65 -3.21
N THR A 184 31.24 -17.87 -3.33
CA THR A 184 30.53 -17.64 -4.59
C THR A 184 30.44 -16.16 -4.87
N VAL A 185 31.04 -15.73 -5.97
CA VAL A 185 30.98 -14.35 -6.49
C VAL A 185 29.95 -14.32 -7.61
N LEU A 186 28.99 -13.38 -7.50
CA LEU A 186 28.03 -13.08 -8.54
C LEU A 186 28.56 -12.00 -9.48
#